data_61083d99ef40e5bf194e33954c6c6d6f
#
_entry.id   61083d99ef40e5bf194e33954c6c6d6f
#
_cell.length_a   1.000
_cell.length_b   1.000
_cell.length_c   1.000
_cell.angle_alpha   90.00
_cell.angle_beta   90.00
_cell.angle_gamma   90.00
#
_symmetry.space_group_name_H-M   'P 1'
#
loop_
_entity.id
_entity.type
_entity.pdbx_description
1 polymer ?
#
loop_
_entity_poly.entity_id
_entity_poly.type
_entity_poly.pdbx_seq_one_letter_code
_entity_poly.pdbx_strand_id
1 'polypeptide(L)'
;TMRDAKLQLLPLQEDMPFAVASMISPSGMTLAGKHGTGVLSIGSMSEAGLAALPTQWSFAEDAAKEHGNIVNRKDWRIVMFWHIAETREQARIEARDGLFRWRNEYTAGTLMQQGVEPFTSPDQGVDEMAFVDGATSVIGTPDDLIARIRDMIKLTGGFGTVIGFVHDWASRENTSRSWDLVARYVLPEVNGMLDAYRESRQFVVENRETFDRAREAIMDKIMSNEKAAEALKQASTAP
;
A
#
# COMPACT_ATOMS: atom_id res chain seq x y z
N THR A 1 -1.83 32.26 -23.56
CA THR A 1 -2.78 32.67 -22.50
C THR A 1 -4.17 32.25 -22.95
N MET A 2 -4.84 31.38 -22.21
CA MET A 2 -6.27 31.09 -22.43
C MET A 2 -7.10 32.28 -21.92
N ARG A 3 -8.00 32.79 -22.76
CA ARG A 3 -8.97 33.83 -22.38
C ARG A 3 -10.37 33.24 -22.51
N ASP A 4 -11.23 33.55 -21.55
CA ASP A 4 -12.64 33.15 -21.51
C ASP A 4 -12.88 31.63 -21.61
N ALA A 5 -11.91 30.85 -21.13
CA ALA A 5 -12.04 29.39 -21.08
C ALA A 5 -13.14 28.98 -20.10
N LYS A 6 -14.06 28.16 -20.58
CA LYS A 6 -15.17 27.60 -19.80
C LYS A 6 -15.21 26.09 -19.93
N LEU A 7 -15.52 25.40 -18.86
CA LEU A 7 -15.84 23.98 -18.91
C LEU A 7 -17.17 23.80 -19.68
N GLN A 8 -17.17 22.92 -20.67
CA GLN A 8 -18.39 22.59 -21.42
C GLN A 8 -19.33 21.69 -20.59
N LEU A 9 -18.75 20.82 -19.76
CA LEU A 9 -19.48 19.98 -18.83
C LEU A 9 -19.13 20.43 -17.41
N LEU A 10 -20.14 20.72 -16.62
CA LEU A 10 -19.99 21.02 -15.20
C LEU A 10 -19.91 19.71 -14.41
N PRO A 11 -19.14 19.66 -13.31
CA PRO A 11 -19.14 18.52 -12.42
C PRO A 11 -20.53 18.29 -11.84
N LEU A 12 -20.91 17.03 -11.64
CA LEU A 12 -22.15 16.66 -10.96
C LEU A 12 -22.10 17.00 -9.47
N GLN A 13 -20.91 16.93 -8.88
CA GLN A 13 -20.66 17.23 -7.48
C GLN A 13 -20.47 18.74 -7.31
N GLU A 14 -21.05 19.31 -6.27
CA GLU A 14 -20.86 20.71 -5.91
C GLU A 14 -19.39 21.01 -5.60
N ASP A 15 -18.75 20.12 -4.81
CA ASP A 15 -17.32 20.14 -4.52
C ASP A 15 -16.65 18.91 -5.15
N MET A 16 -16.03 19.08 -6.31
CA MET A 16 -15.29 18.02 -6.98
C MET A 16 -13.89 17.91 -6.35
N PRO A 17 -13.49 16.72 -5.86
CA PRO A 17 -12.15 16.53 -5.33
C PRO A 17 -11.08 16.68 -6.41
N PHE A 18 -10.04 17.46 -6.12
CA PHE A 18 -8.88 17.64 -6.97
C PHE A 18 -7.61 17.13 -6.30
N ALA A 19 -6.68 16.65 -7.10
CA ALA A 19 -5.31 16.38 -6.67
C ALA A 19 -4.32 16.95 -7.67
N VAL A 20 -3.29 17.61 -7.17
CA VAL A 20 -2.20 18.16 -7.98
C VAL A 20 -1.10 17.11 -8.09
N ALA A 21 -0.68 16.80 -9.31
CA ALA A 21 0.49 15.95 -9.54
C ALA A 21 1.77 16.66 -9.07
N SER A 22 2.57 15.97 -8.28
CA SER A 22 3.84 16.48 -7.75
C SER A 22 4.94 15.48 -8.02
N MET A 23 6.08 15.99 -8.50
CA MET A 23 7.29 15.18 -8.68
C MET A 23 8.33 15.55 -7.60
N ILE A 24 9.46 16.10 -8.01
CA ILE A 24 10.57 16.43 -7.11
C ILE A 24 10.51 17.89 -6.67
N SER A 25 10.10 18.79 -7.57
CA SER A 25 10.04 20.22 -7.27
C SER A 25 8.92 20.54 -6.28
N PRO A 26 9.05 21.60 -5.47
CA PRO A 26 8.00 22.00 -4.54
C PRO A 26 6.74 22.54 -5.22
N SER A 27 6.77 22.82 -6.53
CA SER A 27 5.70 23.51 -7.26
C SER A 27 4.33 22.85 -7.14
N GLY A 28 4.26 21.52 -7.28
CA GLY A 28 3.00 20.78 -7.15
C GLY A 28 2.44 20.84 -5.74
N MET A 29 3.28 20.69 -4.73
CA MET A 29 2.89 20.79 -3.32
C MET A 29 2.43 22.21 -2.97
N THR A 30 3.18 23.22 -3.38
CA THR A 30 2.82 24.63 -3.19
C THR A 30 1.49 24.96 -3.85
N LEU A 31 1.26 24.47 -5.07
CA LEU A 31 -0.02 24.70 -5.77
C LEU A 31 -1.18 24.03 -5.03
N ALA A 32 -0.98 22.80 -4.56
CA ALA A 32 -1.99 22.08 -3.77
C ALA A 32 -2.34 22.87 -2.48
N GLY A 33 -1.35 23.32 -1.75
CA GLY A 33 -1.53 24.15 -0.54
C GLY A 33 -2.26 25.45 -0.83
N LYS A 34 -1.84 26.16 -1.89
CA LYS A 34 -2.49 27.40 -2.32
C LYS A 34 -3.98 27.26 -2.59
N HIS A 35 -4.45 26.12 -3.05
CA HIS A 35 -5.85 25.87 -3.39
C HIS A 35 -6.57 24.92 -2.42
N GLY A 36 -5.90 24.42 -1.37
CA GLY A 36 -6.50 23.48 -0.41
C GLY A 36 -6.90 22.15 -1.04
N THR A 37 -6.14 21.67 -2.04
CA THR A 37 -6.45 20.43 -2.78
C THR A 37 -5.57 19.27 -2.32
N GLY A 38 -5.93 18.05 -2.73
CA GLY A 38 -5.09 16.87 -2.52
C GLY A 38 -3.81 16.86 -3.37
N VAL A 39 -2.93 15.95 -3.08
CA VAL A 39 -1.66 15.75 -3.80
C VAL A 39 -1.55 14.33 -4.32
N LEU A 40 -1.00 14.18 -5.52
CA LEU A 40 -0.58 12.92 -6.12
C LEU A 40 0.94 12.96 -6.36
N SER A 41 1.71 12.34 -5.47
CA SER A 41 3.16 12.23 -5.61
C SER A 41 3.53 11.10 -6.56
N ILE A 42 4.00 11.45 -7.74
CA ILE A 42 4.54 10.54 -8.75
C ILE A 42 6.08 10.49 -8.71
N GLY A 43 6.71 11.42 -8.02
CA GLY A 43 8.18 11.45 -7.82
C GLY A 43 8.70 10.26 -7.02
N SER A 44 7.84 9.63 -6.19
CA SER A 44 8.16 8.40 -5.43
C SER A 44 8.63 7.23 -6.30
N MET A 45 8.44 7.31 -7.61
CA MET A 45 8.90 6.33 -8.58
C MET A 45 10.37 6.53 -9.03
N SER A 46 11.10 7.47 -8.44
CA SER A 46 12.52 7.73 -8.72
C SER A 46 13.30 7.93 -7.42
N GLU A 47 14.60 7.63 -7.42
CA GLU A 47 15.46 7.82 -6.26
C GLU A 47 15.46 9.26 -5.76
N ALA A 48 15.62 10.22 -6.66
CA ALA A 48 15.62 11.64 -6.32
C ALA A 48 14.27 12.08 -5.72
N GLY A 49 13.17 11.54 -6.23
CA GLY A 49 11.85 11.80 -5.70
C GLY A 49 11.63 11.17 -4.32
N LEU A 50 12.12 9.95 -4.09
CA LEU A 50 12.10 9.32 -2.77
C LEU A 50 12.89 10.13 -1.75
N ALA A 51 14.08 10.61 -2.11
CA ALA A 51 14.91 11.45 -1.25
C ALA A 51 14.23 12.79 -0.90
N ALA A 52 13.42 13.34 -1.81
CA ALA A 52 12.68 14.58 -1.57
C ALA A 52 11.40 14.41 -0.74
N LEU A 53 10.76 13.24 -0.75
CA LEU A 53 9.47 12.99 -0.11
C LEU A 53 9.37 13.45 1.35
N PRO A 54 10.35 13.25 2.23
CA PRO A 54 10.27 13.67 3.64
C PRO A 54 9.95 15.15 3.84
N THR A 55 10.43 16.00 2.93
CA THR A 55 10.26 17.47 3.01
C THR A 55 9.12 17.99 2.14
N GLN A 56 8.56 17.16 1.28
CA GLN A 56 7.59 17.62 0.28
C GLN A 56 6.31 18.19 0.91
N TRP A 57 5.78 17.53 1.94
CA TRP A 57 4.51 17.95 2.53
C TRP A 57 4.56 19.32 3.19
N SER A 58 5.71 19.75 3.73
CA SER A 58 5.84 21.07 4.35
C SER A 58 5.55 22.21 3.37
N PHE A 59 5.88 22.05 2.10
CA PHE A 59 5.56 23.07 1.08
C PHE A 59 4.05 23.23 0.88
N ALA A 60 3.27 22.16 1.02
CA ALA A 60 1.82 22.23 0.95
C ALA A 60 1.24 22.91 2.20
N GLU A 61 1.74 22.57 3.40
CA GLU A 61 1.32 23.16 4.67
C GLU A 61 1.63 24.67 4.71
N ASP A 62 2.86 25.06 4.31
CA ASP A 62 3.28 26.46 4.29
C ASP A 62 2.42 27.29 3.33
N ALA A 63 2.22 26.81 2.10
CA ALA A 63 1.38 27.48 1.11
C ALA A 63 -0.10 27.55 1.53
N ALA A 64 -0.63 26.50 2.17
CA ALA A 64 -1.99 26.50 2.68
C ALA A 64 -2.16 27.57 3.76
N LYS A 65 -1.23 27.63 4.71
CA LYS A 65 -1.23 28.65 5.77
C LYS A 65 -1.16 30.07 5.19
N GLU A 66 -0.30 30.32 4.20
CA GLU A 66 -0.15 31.62 3.55
C GLU A 66 -1.47 32.09 2.87
N HIS A 67 -2.23 31.14 2.31
CA HIS A 67 -3.44 31.43 1.55
C HIS A 67 -4.75 31.19 2.33
N GLY A 68 -4.67 30.88 3.63
CA GLY A 68 -5.83 30.67 4.48
C GLY A 68 -6.57 29.35 4.20
N ASN A 69 -5.90 28.37 3.61
CA ASN A 69 -6.43 27.05 3.31
C ASN A 69 -5.96 26.00 4.32
N ILE A 70 -6.56 24.80 4.25
CA ILE A 70 -6.19 23.63 5.04
C ILE A 70 -5.89 22.49 4.06
N VAL A 71 -4.77 21.80 4.25
CA VAL A 71 -4.45 20.55 3.56
C VAL A 71 -4.42 19.41 4.58
N ASN A 72 -4.84 18.22 4.13
CA ASN A 72 -4.89 17.05 4.97
C ASN A 72 -4.04 15.93 4.39
N ARG A 73 -3.16 15.31 5.20
CA ARG A 73 -2.35 14.17 4.76
C ARG A 73 -3.19 12.98 4.27
N LYS A 74 -4.45 12.86 4.66
CA LYS A 74 -5.39 11.87 4.11
C LYS A 74 -5.62 12.05 2.60
N ASP A 75 -5.45 13.27 2.09
CA ASP A 75 -5.57 13.61 0.66
C ASP A 75 -4.24 13.56 -0.08
N TRP A 76 -3.18 13.14 0.59
CA TRP A 76 -1.89 12.86 -0.02
C TRP A 76 -1.84 11.42 -0.54
N ARG A 77 -1.66 11.28 -1.83
CA ARG A 77 -1.58 10.00 -2.55
C ARG A 77 -0.16 9.79 -3.03
N ILE A 78 0.41 8.61 -2.80
CA ILE A 78 1.76 8.26 -3.24
C ILE A 78 1.68 7.09 -4.23
N VAL A 79 2.27 7.28 -5.40
CA VAL A 79 2.32 6.25 -6.45
C VAL A 79 3.47 5.29 -6.19
N MET A 80 3.22 4.01 -6.35
CA MET A 80 4.23 2.95 -6.22
C MET A 80 4.10 1.95 -7.37
N PHE A 81 5.21 1.36 -7.76
CA PHE A 81 5.25 0.20 -8.65
C PHE A 81 5.38 -1.10 -7.84
N TRP A 82 4.73 -2.15 -8.29
CA TRP A 82 4.98 -3.50 -7.76
C TRP A 82 4.60 -4.60 -8.74
N HIS A 83 5.28 -5.71 -8.62
CA HIS A 83 4.85 -7.01 -9.09
C HIS A 83 5.05 -8.04 -7.98
N ILE A 84 3.97 -8.66 -7.51
CA ILE A 84 3.96 -9.53 -6.33
C ILE A 84 3.64 -10.97 -6.74
N ALA A 85 4.42 -11.90 -6.23
CA ALA A 85 4.19 -13.34 -6.35
C ALA A 85 4.35 -14.04 -5.00
N GLU A 86 4.14 -15.35 -4.95
CA GLU A 86 4.26 -16.16 -3.74
C GLU A 86 5.71 -16.23 -3.24
N THR A 87 6.67 -16.10 -4.16
CA THR A 87 8.10 -16.05 -3.82
C THR A 87 8.80 -14.91 -4.57
N ARG A 88 9.89 -14.40 -4.01
CA ARG A 88 10.72 -13.38 -4.67
C ARG A 88 11.26 -13.85 -6.00
N GLU A 89 11.69 -15.10 -6.08
CA GLU A 89 12.21 -15.71 -7.32
C GLU A 89 11.14 -15.72 -8.42
N GLN A 90 9.93 -16.14 -8.08
CA GLN A 90 8.81 -16.15 -9.03
C GLN A 90 8.48 -14.73 -9.51
N ALA A 91 8.39 -13.75 -8.61
CA ALA A 91 8.13 -12.36 -8.97
C ALA A 91 9.18 -11.82 -9.96
N ARG A 92 10.45 -12.13 -9.74
CA ARG A 92 11.56 -11.74 -10.60
C ARG A 92 11.46 -12.36 -11.99
N ILE A 93 11.22 -13.68 -12.06
CA ILE A 93 11.05 -14.39 -13.34
C ILE A 93 9.89 -13.82 -14.14
N GLU A 94 8.77 -13.54 -13.49
CA GLU A 94 7.56 -13.06 -14.15
C GLU A 94 7.67 -11.62 -14.66
N ALA A 95 8.35 -10.73 -13.92
CA ALA A 95 8.47 -9.32 -14.28
C ALA A 95 9.63 -9.02 -15.24
N ARG A 96 10.63 -9.87 -15.28
CA ARG A 96 11.94 -9.66 -15.90
C ARG A 96 11.88 -9.09 -17.31
N ASP A 97 11.24 -9.81 -18.22
CA ASP A 97 11.27 -9.47 -19.65
C ASP A 97 10.35 -8.30 -20.00
N GLY A 98 9.21 -8.21 -19.32
CA GLY A 98 8.28 -7.10 -19.50
C GLY A 98 8.82 -5.78 -18.92
N LEU A 99 9.45 -5.84 -17.75
CA LEU A 99 10.15 -4.69 -17.17
C LEU A 99 11.25 -4.15 -18.08
N PHE A 100 12.06 -5.06 -18.65
CA PHE A 100 13.10 -4.70 -19.61
C PHE A 100 12.53 -3.99 -20.84
N ARG A 101 11.47 -4.51 -21.45
CA ARG A 101 10.80 -3.86 -22.58
C ARG A 101 10.19 -2.52 -22.18
N TRP A 102 9.48 -2.46 -21.07
CA TRP A 102 8.87 -1.23 -20.57
C TRP A 102 9.92 -0.13 -20.37
N ARG A 103 11.07 -0.45 -19.76
CA ARG A 103 12.15 0.50 -19.57
C ARG A 103 12.76 0.96 -20.88
N ASN A 104 13.17 0.02 -21.73
CA ASN A 104 13.97 0.30 -22.91
C ASN A 104 13.16 0.84 -24.08
N GLU A 105 11.98 0.28 -24.34
CA GLU A 105 11.15 0.68 -25.48
C GLU A 105 10.24 1.86 -25.15
N TYR A 106 9.64 1.88 -23.95
CA TYR A 106 8.67 2.90 -23.61
C TYR A 106 9.29 4.10 -22.87
N THR A 107 9.89 3.89 -21.69
CA THR A 107 10.36 5.04 -20.88
C THR A 107 11.61 5.71 -21.45
N ALA A 108 12.60 4.94 -21.85
CA ALA A 108 13.81 5.46 -22.48
C ALA A 108 13.62 5.74 -23.99
N GLY A 109 13.01 4.79 -24.73
CA GLY A 109 12.89 4.87 -26.17
C GLY A 109 11.78 5.79 -26.67
N THR A 110 10.54 5.66 -26.15
CA THR A 110 9.38 6.42 -26.62
C THR A 110 9.21 7.74 -25.88
N LEU A 111 9.21 7.71 -24.54
CA LEU A 111 9.06 8.91 -23.72
C LEU A 111 10.33 9.75 -23.68
N MET A 112 11.49 9.19 -24.02
CA MET A 112 12.79 9.84 -23.91
C MET A 112 12.94 10.57 -22.57
N GLN A 113 12.50 9.92 -21.49
CA GLN A 113 12.45 10.51 -20.17
C GLN A 113 13.85 10.86 -19.70
N GLN A 114 14.09 12.12 -19.39
CA GLN A 114 15.40 12.60 -18.97
C GLN A 114 15.89 11.91 -17.70
N GLY A 115 17.14 11.44 -17.72
CA GLY A 115 17.76 10.71 -16.60
C GLY A 115 17.32 9.26 -16.45
N VAL A 116 16.64 8.72 -17.47
CA VAL A 116 16.24 7.31 -17.52
C VAL A 116 17.12 6.59 -18.53
N GLU A 117 18.09 5.82 -18.03
CA GLU A 117 18.97 4.99 -18.87
C GLU A 117 18.31 3.65 -19.19
N PRO A 118 18.48 3.12 -20.40
CA PRO A 118 18.06 1.77 -20.75
C PRO A 118 18.80 0.71 -19.91
N PHE A 119 18.10 -0.37 -19.57
CA PHE A 119 18.76 -1.53 -18.97
C PHE A 119 19.61 -2.28 -20.00
N THR A 120 20.76 -2.78 -19.60
CA THR A 120 21.66 -3.57 -20.45
C THR A 120 21.24 -5.04 -20.56
N SER A 121 20.48 -5.53 -19.57
CA SER A 121 19.91 -6.87 -19.57
C SER A 121 18.62 -6.93 -18.76
N PRO A 122 17.75 -7.92 -19.00
CA PRO A 122 16.55 -8.14 -18.18
C PRO A 122 16.87 -8.39 -16.70
N ASP A 123 17.97 -9.08 -16.41
CA ASP A 123 18.38 -9.37 -15.03
C ASP A 123 18.82 -8.12 -14.28
N GLN A 124 19.55 -7.21 -14.92
CA GLN A 124 19.88 -5.90 -14.36
C GLN A 124 18.61 -5.14 -13.98
N GLY A 125 17.59 -5.15 -14.83
CA GLY A 125 16.34 -4.44 -14.56
C GLY A 125 15.66 -4.90 -13.28
N VAL A 126 15.54 -6.21 -13.07
CA VAL A 126 14.92 -6.74 -11.85
C VAL A 126 15.82 -6.58 -10.63
N ASP A 127 17.14 -6.58 -10.77
CA ASP A 127 18.08 -6.34 -9.67
C ASP A 127 17.99 -4.90 -9.17
N GLU A 128 17.86 -3.93 -10.07
CA GLU A 128 17.71 -2.51 -9.71
C GLU A 128 16.34 -2.15 -9.14
N MET A 129 15.28 -2.85 -9.59
CA MET A 129 13.91 -2.52 -9.21
C MET A 129 13.26 -3.52 -8.24
N ALA A 130 13.97 -4.57 -7.83
CA ALA A 130 13.51 -5.49 -6.79
C ALA A 130 13.45 -4.79 -5.42
N PHE A 131 12.79 -5.45 -4.46
CA PHE A 131 12.74 -4.94 -3.08
C PHE A 131 14.13 -5.00 -2.45
N VAL A 132 14.82 -3.87 -2.49
CA VAL A 132 16.05 -3.55 -1.76
C VAL A 132 15.89 -2.18 -1.11
N ASP A 133 16.73 -1.86 -0.12
CA ASP A 133 16.72 -0.55 0.52
C ASP A 133 16.93 0.55 -0.54
N GLY A 134 16.00 1.52 -0.55
CA GLY A 134 16.03 2.62 -1.52
C GLY A 134 15.42 2.32 -2.89
N ALA A 135 14.98 1.09 -3.17
CA ALA A 135 14.29 0.78 -4.42
C ALA A 135 12.99 1.57 -4.60
N THR A 136 12.69 1.96 -5.83
CA THR A 136 11.49 2.72 -6.19
C THR A 136 10.27 1.84 -6.46
N SER A 137 10.45 0.54 -6.44
CA SER A 137 9.42 -0.47 -6.72
C SER A 137 9.57 -1.69 -5.81
N VAL A 138 8.60 -2.58 -5.86
CA VAL A 138 8.63 -3.88 -5.18
C VAL A 138 8.38 -4.99 -6.19
N ILE A 139 9.41 -5.77 -6.50
CA ILE A 139 9.29 -7.05 -7.21
C ILE A 139 9.60 -8.14 -6.19
N GLY A 140 8.56 -8.75 -5.60
CA GLY A 140 8.75 -9.62 -4.44
C GLY A 140 7.47 -10.27 -3.94
N THR A 141 7.36 -10.40 -2.63
CA THR A 141 6.25 -11.04 -1.92
C THR A 141 5.28 -10.00 -1.32
N PRO A 142 4.09 -10.42 -0.86
CA PRO A 142 3.19 -9.54 -0.08
C PRO A 142 3.90 -8.89 1.12
N ASP A 143 4.75 -9.63 1.84
CA ASP A 143 5.48 -9.11 3.00
C ASP A 143 6.46 -8.00 2.62
N ASP A 144 7.11 -8.12 1.46
CA ASP A 144 8.00 -7.09 0.92
C ASP A 144 7.23 -5.79 0.62
N LEU A 145 6.03 -5.89 0.05
CA LEU A 145 5.20 -4.72 -0.22
C LEU A 145 4.66 -4.08 1.06
N ILE A 146 4.26 -4.89 2.06
CA ILE A 146 3.85 -4.41 3.38
C ILE A 146 4.99 -3.65 4.05
N ALA A 147 6.19 -4.22 4.05
CA ALA A 147 7.39 -3.59 4.61
C ALA A 147 7.66 -2.24 3.91
N ARG A 148 7.62 -2.21 2.59
CA ARG A 148 7.84 -0.99 1.80
C ARG A 148 6.80 0.10 2.09
N ILE A 149 5.51 -0.24 2.19
CA ILE A 149 4.46 0.73 2.53
C ILE A 149 4.70 1.29 3.94
N ARG A 150 5.08 0.45 4.90
CA ARG A 150 5.42 0.88 6.26
C ARG A 150 6.63 1.82 6.30
N ASP A 151 7.64 1.55 5.48
CA ASP A 151 8.81 2.42 5.36
C ASP A 151 8.44 3.77 4.73
N MET A 152 7.56 3.77 3.71
CA MET A 152 7.04 5.01 3.13
C MET A 152 6.23 5.83 4.14
N ILE A 153 5.44 5.19 4.99
CA ILE A 153 4.71 5.87 6.08
C ILE A 153 5.68 6.52 7.06
N LYS A 154 6.75 5.82 7.46
CA LYS A 154 7.80 6.36 8.35
C LYS A 154 8.54 7.51 7.68
N LEU A 155 8.95 7.33 6.43
CA LEU A 155 9.72 8.31 5.66
C LEU A 155 8.96 9.64 5.51
N THR A 156 7.67 9.59 5.27
CA THR A 156 6.82 10.75 4.98
C THR A 156 6.17 11.36 6.22
N GLY A 157 6.15 10.64 7.33
CA GLY A 157 5.33 10.99 8.51
C GLY A 157 3.83 10.70 8.32
N GLY A 158 3.47 9.90 7.32
CA GLY A 158 2.10 9.47 7.00
C GLY A 158 1.51 10.16 5.78
N PHE A 159 0.64 9.41 5.09
CA PHE A 159 -0.15 9.85 3.92
C PHE A 159 -1.45 9.03 3.86
N GLY A 160 -2.38 9.40 2.98
CA GLY A 160 -3.71 8.79 2.97
C GLY A 160 -3.84 7.56 2.09
N THR A 161 -3.16 7.51 0.95
CA THR A 161 -3.43 6.46 -0.04
C THR A 161 -2.16 6.06 -0.81
N VAL A 162 -1.93 4.76 -0.93
CA VAL A 162 -1.01 4.20 -1.93
C VAL A 162 -1.77 3.98 -3.23
N ILE A 163 -1.22 4.45 -4.34
CA ILE A 163 -1.73 4.16 -5.68
C ILE A 163 -0.77 3.23 -6.39
N GLY A 164 -1.23 2.03 -6.72
CA GLY A 164 -0.48 1.09 -7.53
C GLY A 164 -0.51 1.48 -9.00
N PHE A 165 0.66 1.63 -9.59
CA PHE A 165 0.76 1.89 -11.01
C PHE A 165 0.65 0.57 -11.78
N VAL A 166 -0.35 0.46 -12.65
CA VAL A 166 -0.54 -0.72 -13.50
C VAL A 166 0.38 -0.64 -14.70
N HIS A 167 1.09 -1.72 -14.98
CA HIS A 167 2.06 -1.85 -16.05
C HIS A 167 2.03 -3.27 -16.60
N ASP A 168 2.71 -3.50 -17.72
CA ASP A 168 2.79 -4.78 -18.45
C ASP A 168 4.11 -5.52 -18.24
N TRP A 169 4.68 -5.45 -17.01
CA TRP A 169 5.92 -6.17 -16.69
C TRP A 169 5.73 -7.69 -16.75
N ALA A 170 4.55 -8.18 -16.42
CA ALA A 170 4.22 -9.60 -16.47
C ALA A 170 3.04 -9.87 -17.39
N SER A 171 2.76 -11.14 -17.64
CA SER A 171 1.57 -11.55 -18.37
C SER A 171 0.29 -11.04 -17.67
N ARG A 172 -0.81 -10.92 -18.41
CA ARG A 172 -2.11 -10.52 -17.84
C ARG A 172 -2.53 -11.42 -16.66
N GLU A 173 -2.29 -12.72 -16.78
CA GLU A 173 -2.61 -13.69 -15.73
C GLU A 173 -1.78 -13.45 -14.47
N ASN A 174 -0.46 -13.31 -14.61
CA ASN A 174 0.44 -13.04 -13.49
C ASN A 174 0.18 -11.66 -12.87
N THR A 175 -0.13 -10.67 -13.67
CA THR A 175 -0.54 -9.34 -13.18
C THR A 175 -1.83 -9.43 -12.36
N SER A 176 -2.85 -10.16 -12.84
CA SER A 176 -4.09 -10.36 -12.08
C SER A 176 -3.84 -11.07 -10.75
N ARG A 177 -3.02 -12.14 -10.76
CA ARG A 177 -2.62 -12.85 -9.54
C ARG A 177 -1.86 -11.93 -8.57
N SER A 178 -0.96 -11.09 -9.07
CA SER A 178 -0.25 -10.11 -8.23
C SER A 178 -1.23 -9.19 -7.49
N TRP A 179 -2.25 -8.68 -8.15
CA TRP A 179 -3.29 -7.87 -7.53
C TRP A 179 -4.17 -8.66 -6.55
N ASP A 180 -4.47 -9.93 -6.83
CA ASP A 180 -5.16 -10.81 -5.88
C ASP A 180 -4.36 -11.01 -4.59
N LEU A 181 -3.04 -11.19 -4.69
CA LEU A 181 -2.16 -11.29 -3.53
C LEU A 181 -2.16 -9.99 -2.72
N VAL A 182 -2.12 -8.84 -3.38
CA VAL A 182 -2.22 -7.53 -2.72
C VAL A 182 -3.56 -7.41 -1.98
N ALA A 183 -4.67 -7.75 -2.62
CA ALA A 183 -5.99 -7.67 -2.02
C ALA A 183 -6.15 -8.59 -0.80
N ARG A 184 -5.59 -9.80 -0.85
CA ARG A 184 -5.73 -10.81 0.21
C ARG A 184 -4.81 -10.61 1.40
N TYR A 185 -3.58 -10.16 1.16
CA TYR A 185 -2.54 -10.14 2.19
C TYR A 185 -2.08 -8.73 2.56
N VAL A 186 -1.95 -7.83 1.58
CA VAL A 186 -1.41 -6.50 1.83
C VAL A 186 -2.46 -5.54 2.36
N LEU A 187 -3.61 -5.44 1.70
CA LEU A 187 -4.66 -4.49 2.11
C LEU A 187 -5.17 -4.73 3.54
N PRO A 188 -5.48 -5.98 3.99
CA PRO A 188 -5.93 -6.20 5.34
C PRO A 188 -4.88 -5.83 6.39
N GLU A 189 -3.61 -6.06 6.09
CA GLU A 189 -2.49 -5.79 6.99
C GLU A 189 -2.21 -4.29 7.11
N VAL A 190 -2.15 -3.59 5.98
CA VAL A 190 -1.80 -2.15 5.94
C VAL A 190 -2.94 -1.28 6.48
N ASN A 191 -4.18 -1.70 6.29
CA ASN A 191 -5.36 -0.96 6.75
C ASN A 191 -5.81 -1.33 8.17
N GLY A 192 -5.04 -2.17 8.90
CA GLY A 192 -5.38 -2.57 10.26
C GLY A 192 -6.64 -3.44 10.36
N MET A 193 -7.09 -4.07 9.27
CA MET A 193 -8.33 -4.87 9.26
C MET A 193 -8.23 -6.13 10.12
N LEU A 194 -7.01 -6.56 10.46
CA LEU A 194 -6.75 -7.75 11.28
C LEU A 194 -6.47 -7.42 12.76
N ASP A 195 -6.41 -6.14 13.13
CA ASP A 195 -5.99 -5.73 14.48
C ASP A 195 -6.98 -6.19 15.55
N ALA A 196 -8.28 -6.05 15.33
CA ALA A 196 -9.29 -6.53 16.25
C ALA A 196 -9.22 -8.06 16.50
N TYR A 197 -8.87 -8.85 15.48
CA TYR A 197 -8.69 -10.29 15.64
C TYR A 197 -7.42 -10.60 16.44
N ARG A 198 -6.33 -9.86 16.23
CA ARG A 198 -5.09 -10.00 16.98
C ARG A 198 -5.27 -9.62 18.43
N GLU A 199 -5.95 -8.50 18.71
CA GLU A 199 -6.28 -8.04 20.05
C GLU A 199 -7.17 -9.06 20.78
N SER A 200 -8.21 -9.58 20.12
CA SER A 200 -9.07 -10.61 20.68
C SER A 200 -8.30 -11.89 21.02
N ARG A 201 -7.41 -12.35 20.13
CA ARG A 201 -6.55 -13.49 20.40
C ARG A 201 -5.61 -13.23 21.58
N GLN A 202 -4.99 -12.05 21.61
CA GLN A 202 -4.08 -11.67 22.67
C GLN A 202 -4.80 -11.62 24.03
N PHE A 203 -6.01 -11.05 24.06
CA PHE A 203 -6.85 -11.05 25.25
C PHE A 203 -7.10 -12.46 25.81
N VAL A 204 -7.41 -13.42 24.95
CA VAL A 204 -7.61 -14.84 25.39
C VAL A 204 -6.32 -15.42 25.93
N VAL A 205 -5.17 -15.16 25.30
CA VAL A 205 -3.86 -15.64 25.76
C VAL A 205 -3.50 -15.06 27.12
N GLU A 206 -3.67 -13.76 27.31
CA GLU A 206 -3.34 -13.04 28.54
C GLU A 206 -4.27 -13.39 29.71
N ASN A 207 -5.51 -13.77 29.41
CA ASN A 207 -6.52 -14.12 30.42
C ASN A 207 -6.77 -15.63 30.53
N ARG A 208 -5.82 -16.45 30.10
CA ARG A 208 -5.96 -17.92 30.05
C ARG A 208 -6.43 -18.53 31.37
N GLU A 209 -5.87 -18.11 32.50
CA GLU A 209 -6.27 -18.61 33.82
C GLU A 209 -7.77 -18.36 34.15
N THR A 210 -8.30 -17.23 33.67
CA THR A 210 -9.72 -16.90 33.85
C THR A 210 -10.60 -17.85 33.04
N PHE A 211 -10.21 -18.16 31.81
CA PHE A 211 -10.93 -19.11 30.96
C PHE A 211 -10.81 -20.55 31.49
N ASP A 212 -9.65 -20.94 32.01
CA ASP A 212 -9.47 -22.24 32.61
C ASP A 212 -10.32 -22.40 33.87
N ARG A 213 -10.35 -21.42 34.78
CA ARG A 213 -11.26 -21.42 35.95
C ARG A 213 -12.74 -21.46 35.54
N ALA A 214 -13.14 -20.77 34.50
CA ALA A 214 -14.51 -20.85 33.98
C ALA A 214 -14.83 -22.23 33.44
N ARG A 215 -13.89 -22.89 32.78
CA ARG A 215 -14.03 -24.27 32.30
C ARG A 215 -14.16 -25.27 33.46
N GLU A 216 -13.33 -25.14 34.49
CA GLU A 216 -13.40 -25.97 35.71
C GLU A 216 -14.76 -25.80 36.37
N ALA A 217 -15.23 -24.57 36.57
CA ALA A 217 -16.54 -24.32 37.16
C ALA A 217 -17.71 -24.92 36.34
N ILE A 218 -17.61 -24.91 35.00
CA ILE A 218 -18.60 -25.58 34.13
C ILE A 218 -18.54 -27.11 34.31
N MET A 219 -17.34 -27.67 34.36
CA MET A 219 -17.16 -29.12 34.55
C MET A 219 -17.68 -29.58 35.92
N ASP A 220 -17.40 -28.82 36.97
CA ASP A 220 -17.93 -29.11 38.32
C ASP A 220 -19.47 -29.11 38.34
N LYS A 221 -20.07 -28.12 37.62
CA LYS A 221 -21.53 -28.04 37.52
C LYS A 221 -22.13 -29.18 36.70
N ILE A 222 -21.46 -29.64 35.64
CA ILE A 222 -21.86 -30.83 34.87
C ILE A 222 -21.75 -32.07 35.74
N MET A 223 -20.64 -32.24 36.44
CA MET A 223 -20.38 -33.42 37.26
C MET A 223 -21.28 -33.49 38.51
N SER A 224 -21.77 -32.37 39.01
CA SER A 224 -22.74 -32.32 40.11
C SER A 224 -24.17 -32.67 39.68
N ASN A 225 -24.47 -32.81 38.41
CA ASN A 225 -25.75 -33.20 37.87
C ASN A 225 -25.65 -34.62 37.25
N GLU A 226 -26.31 -35.61 37.87
CA GLU A 226 -26.21 -37.02 37.46
C GLU A 226 -26.52 -37.24 35.95
N LYS A 227 -27.60 -36.62 35.45
CA LYS A 227 -27.98 -36.78 34.04
C LYS A 227 -26.96 -36.16 33.09
N ALA A 228 -26.41 -35.00 33.44
CA ALA A 228 -25.40 -34.33 32.61
C ALA A 228 -24.06 -35.08 32.64
N ALA A 229 -23.67 -35.62 33.80
CA ALA A 229 -22.46 -36.44 33.94
C ALA A 229 -22.54 -37.74 33.14
N GLU A 230 -23.72 -38.38 33.14
CA GLU A 230 -23.94 -39.60 32.37
C GLU A 230 -23.91 -39.33 30.85
N ALA A 231 -24.53 -38.24 30.37
CA ALA A 231 -24.50 -37.83 28.99
C ALA A 231 -23.06 -37.50 28.51
N LEU A 232 -22.26 -36.86 29.36
CA LEU A 232 -20.85 -36.56 29.03
C LEU A 232 -20.01 -37.85 28.91
N LYS A 233 -20.22 -38.82 29.77
CA LYS A 233 -19.55 -40.13 29.69
C LYS A 233 -19.92 -40.88 28.41
N GLN A 234 -21.19 -40.87 28.02
CA GLN A 234 -21.63 -41.49 26.77
C GLN A 234 -21.04 -40.81 25.53
N ALA A 235 -20.95 -39.47 25.52
CA ALA A 235 -20.35 -38.74 24.44
C ALA A 235 -18.83 -38.96 24.29
N SER A 236 -18.12 -39.22 25.41
CA SER A 236 -16.68 -39.51 25.41
C SER A 236 -16.32 -40.95 25.01
N THR A 237 -17.30 -41.84 24.94
CA THR A 237 -17.13 -43.27 24.55
C THR A 237 -17.66 -43.56 23.15
N ALA A 238 -18.22 -42.58 22.44
CA ALA A 238 -18.62 -42.73 21.04
C ALA A 238 -17.36 -42.72 20.13
N PRO A 239 -17.24 -43.64 19.14
CA PRO A 239 -16.07 -43.83 18.30
C PRO A 239 -15.82 -42.63 17.34
#